data_27c9d03d90109ee737b2b974f684b8e5
#
_entry.id   27c9d03d90109ee737b2b974f684b8e5
#
_cell.length_a   1.000
_cell.length_b   1.000
_cell.length_c   1.000
_cell.angle_alpha   90.00
_cell.angle_beta   90.00
_cell.angle_gamma   90.00
#
_symmetry.space_group_name_H-M   'P 1'
#
loop_
_entity.id
_entity.type
_entity.pdbx_description
1 polymer ?
#
loop_
_entity_poly.entity_id
_entity_poly.type
_entity_poly.pdbx_seq_one_letter_code
_entity_poly.pdbx_strand_id
1 'polypeptide(L)'
;MIEHLAGHLAEQILLTFPLVKSLSLRIDKPWAPIRLPLKTVSVEIQRGWHTVCLGIGSNMGDKHANLDQALEILAADEHNQLVKVSDYIVTEPVGGVEQDDFLNGAVVMQTLYTPQQILDQIGVIEKKLDRVRTIHWGPRTIDVDILLYDEEVVVEENLTIPHPEMCNRRFVLEPLDQIAPYRVHPICSKTIHELLMALDQ
;
A
#
# COMPACT_ATOMS: atom_id res chain seq x y z
N MET A 1 -2.05 21.12 18.55
CA MET A 1 -3.49 21.28 18.95
C MET A 1 -4.37 21.70 17.77
N ILE A 2 -4.09 22.79 17.02
CA ILE A 2 -4.86 23.11 15.79
C ILE A 2 -4.49 22.17 14.64
N GLU A 3 -3.28 21.65 14.59
CA GLU A 3 -2.80 20.63 13.66
C GLU A 3 -3.63 19.33 13.77
N HIS A 4 -3.83 18.87 15.02
CA HIS A 4 -4.62 17.66 15.30
C HIS A 4 -6.08 17.87 14.90
N LEU A 5 -6.66 19.05 15.21
CA LEU A 5 -8.01 19.39 14.79
C LEU A 5 -8.15 19.40 13.24
N ALA A 6 -7.16 19.99 12.55
CA ALA A 6 -7.16 20.03 11.10
C ALA A 6 -7.11 18.61 10.51
N GLY A 7 -6.21 17.76 11.02
CA GLY A 7 -6.08 16.35 10.58
C GLY A 7 -7.38 15.58 10.77
N HIS A 8 -7.96 15.64 11.97
CA HIS A 8 -9.21 14.94 12.28
C HIS A 8 -10.40 15.43 11.43
N LEU A 9 -10.55 16.74 11.24
CA LEU A 9 -11.62 17.28 10.40
C LEU A 9 -11.46 16.88 8.93
N ALA A 10 -10.23 16.90 8.39
CA ALA A 10 -9.97 16.48 7.02
C ALA A 10 -10.31 15.00 6.81
N GLU A 11 -9.90 14.14 7.74
CA GLU A 11 -10.22 12.71 7.75
C GLU A 11 -11.72 12.47 7.80
N GLN A 12 -12.44 13.11 8.73
CA GLN A 12 -13.90 12.98 8.85
C GLN A 12 -14.62 13.44 7.58
N ILE A 13 -14.16 14.49 6.92
CA ILE A 13 -14.74 14.94 5.63
C ILE A 13 -14.53 13.86 4.56
N LEU A 14 -13.33 13.29 4.43
CA LEU A 14 -13.01 12.28 3.43
C LEU A 14 -13.79 10.98 3.65
N LEU A 15 -13.98 10.56 4.91
CA LEU A 15 -14.76 9.38 5.26
C LEU A 15 -16.27 9.59 5.08
N THR A 16 -16.78 10.80 5.39
CA THR A 16 -18.22 11.09 5.33
C THR A 16 -18.71 11.36 3.92
N PHE A 17 -17.87 11.97 3.07
CA PHE A 17 -18.27 12.43 1.74
C PHE A 17 -17.51 11.68 0.63
N PRO A 18 -18.03 10.56 0.11
CA PRO A 18 -17.28 9.66 -0.80
C PRO A 18 -16.93 10.30 -2.16
N LEU A 19 -17.59 11.40 -2.53
CA LEU A 19 -17.26 12.15 -3.75
C LEU A 19 -16.04 13.08 -3.57
N VAL A 20 -15.65 13.38 -2.32
CA VAL A 20 -14.47 14.18 -2.02
C VAL A 20 -13.26 13.27 -2.09
N LYS A 21 -12.38 13.46 -3.07
CA LYS A 21 -11.16 12.66 -3.24
C LYS A 21 -9.95 13.28 -2.55
N SER A 22 -9.91 14.60 -2.49
CA SER A 22 -8.88 15.36 -1.77
C SER A 22 -9.42 16.70 -1.31
N LEU A 23 -8.78 17.28 -0.31
CA LEU A 23 -9.12 18.60 0.20
C LEU A 23 -7.88 19.32 0.75
N SER A 24 -7.93 20.65 0.71
CA SER A 24 -7.05 21.53 1.48
C SER A 24 -7.86 22.17 2.60
N LEU A 25 -7.40 22.04 3.82
CA LEU A 25 -8.05 22.58 5.01
C LEU A 25 -7.13 23.54 5.74
N ARG A 26 -7.61 24.77 5.91
CA ARG A 26 -6.91 25.79 6.71
C ARG A 26 -7.71 26.11 7.96
N ILE A 27 -7.04 26.13 9.10
CA ILE A 27 -7.60 26.57 10.38
C ILE A 27 -6.82 27.78 10.86
N ASP A 28 -7.53 28.89 11.07
CA ASP A 28 -6.99 30.12 11.62
C ASP A 28 -7.38 30.26 13.09
N LYS A 29 -6.39 30.59 13.94
CA LYS A 29 -6.57 30.91 15.36
C LYS A 29 -6.19 32.35 15.61
N PRO A 30 -7.14 33.29 15.52
CA PRO A 30 -6.82 34.74 15.56
C PRO A 30 -6.32 35.22 16.93
N TRP A 31 -6.65 34.59 17.99
CA TRP A 31 -6.27 35.01 19.36
C TRP A 31 -5.41 33.96 20.06
N ALA A 32 -4.34 33.52 19.38
CA ALA A 32 -3.43 32.55 19.99
C ALA A 32 -2.73 33.20 21.21
N PRO A 33 -2.68 32.52 22.38
CA PRO A 33 -2.05 33.05 23.58
C PRO A 33 -0.50 32.99 23.49
N ILE A 34 0.05 33.65 22.49
CA ILE A 34 1.50 33.74 22.25
C ILE A 34 1.91 35.16 22.61
N ARG A 35 2.99 35.33 23.41
CA ARG A 35 3.51 36.63 23.85
C ARG A 35 4.28 37.37 22.74
N LEU A 36 3.75 37.37 21.52
CA LEU A 36 4.28 38.03 20.34
C LEU A 36 3.15 38.80 19.64
N PRO A 37 3.44 39.91 18.97
CA PRO A 37 2.46 40.70 18.23
C PRO A 37 2.06 40.00 16.92
N LEU A 38 1.27 38.94 17.03
CA LEU A 38 0.78 38.17 15.90
C LEU A 38 -0.72 38.48 15.63
N LYS A 39 -1.09 38.59 14.36
CA LYS A 39 -2.48 38.74 13.96
C LYS A 39 -3.24 37.41 14.08
N THR A 40 -2.62 36.33 13.69
CA THR A 40 -3.20 34.94 13.70
C THR A 40 -2.10 33.91 13.68
N VAL A 41 -2.42 32.72 14.13
CA VAL A 41 -1.65 31.49 13.87
C VAL A 41 -2.54 30.60 13.01
N SER A 42 -2.02 30.06 11.93
CA SER A 42 -2.77 29.19 11.03
C SER A 42 -2.05 27.88 10.76
N VAL A 43 -2.82 26.85 10.48
CA VAL A 43 -2.36 25.57 9.95
C VAL A 43 -3.13 25.29 8.68
N GLU A 44 -2.41 24.92 7.64
CA GLU A 44 -2.98 24.45 6.37
C GLU A 44 -2.45 23.05 6.10
N ILE A 45 -3.35 22.13 5.77
CA ILE A 45 -3.03 20.74 5.45
C ILE A 45 -3.72 20.33 4.17
N GLN A 46 -3.11 19.40 3.45
CA GLN A 46 -3.72 18.69 2.34
C GLN A 46 -3.88 17.23 2.71
N ARG A 47 -5.04 16.66 2.41
CA ARG A 47 -5.35 15.23 2.61
C ARG A 47 -6.16 14.72 1.44
N GLY A 48 -6.02 13.42 1.15
CA GLY A 48 -6.76 12.78 0.07
C GLY A 48 -6.60 11.26 0.10
N TRP A 49 -7.38 10.62 -0.73
CA TRP A 49 -7.24 9.20 -1.01
C TRP A 49 -6.05 8.97 -1.95
N HIS A 50 -5.18 8.07 -1.57
CA HIS A 50 -4.01 7.63 -2.33
C HIS A 50 -4.28 6.28 -2.97
N THR A 51 -3.70 6.01 -4.12
CA THR A 51 -3.81 4.70 -4.78
C THR A 51 -2.56 3.88 -4.52
N VAL A 52 -2.74 2.71 -3.90
CA VAL A 52 -1.67 1.77 -3.57
C VAL A 52 -1.83 0.50 -4.39
N CYS A 53 -0.73 -0.01 -4.94
CA CYS A 53 -0.66 -1.35 -5.49
C CYS A 53 0.12 -2.23 -4.51
N LEU A 54 -0.49 -3.35 -4.11
CA LEU A 54 0.13 -4.34 -3.24
C LEU A 54 0.34 -5.65 -4.00
N GLY A 55 1.46 -6.31 -3.72
CA GLY A 55 1.66 -7.73 -4.01
C GLY A 55 1.28 -8.56 -2.78
N ILE A 56 0.61 -9.67 -2.98
CA ILE A 56 0.25 -10.61 -1.91
C ILE A 56 0.68 -12.02 -2.29
N GLY A 57 1.20 -12.78 -1.32
CA GLY A 57 1.68 -14.13 -1.56
C GLY A 57 1.56 -15.04 -0.34
N SER A 58 1.36 -16.35 -0.58
CA SER A 58 1.31 -17.38 0.46
C SER A 58 1.83 -18.71 -0.08
N ASN A 59 2.62 -19.45 0.72
CA ASN A 59 3.02 -20.81 0.35
C ASN A 59 2.94 -21.81 1.52
N MET A 60 2.24 -21.48 2.59
CA MET A 60 2.02 -22.36 3.73
C MET A 60 0.55 -22.54 4.05
N GLY A 61 0.16 -23.75 4.46
CA GLY A 61 -1.20 -24.06 4.90
C GLY A 61 -2.25 -23.87 3.79
N ASP A 62 -3.41 -23.33 4.16
CA ASP A 62 -4.44 -22.96 3.20
C ASP A 62 -4.12 -21.58 2.60
N LYS A 63 -3.42 -21.59 1.47
CA LYS A 63 -2.90 -20.41 0.78
C LYS A 63 -4.04 -19.46 0.37
N HIS A 64 -5.15 -19.99 -0.12
CA HIS A 64 -6.33 -19.19 -0.49
C HIS A 64 -6.91 -18.49 0.74
N ALA A 65 -7.16 -19.25 1.81
CA ALA A 65 -7.70 -18.70 3.04
C ALA A 65 -6.77 -17.60 3.65
N ASN A 66 -5.44 -17.78 3.57
CA ASN A 66 -4.49 -16.80 4.05
C ASN A 66 -4.56 -15.48 3.26
N LEU A 67 -4.65 -15.56 1.93
CA LEU A 67 -4.76 -14.37 1.07
C LEU A 67 -6.11 -13.66 1.29
N ASP A 68 -7.20 -14.43 1.32
CA ASP A 68 -8.55 -13.88 1.52
C ASP A 68 -8.68 -13.21 2.90
N GLN A 69 -8.13 -13.80 3.97
CA GLN A 69 -8.11 -13.19 5.30
C GLN A 69 -7.28 -11.89 5.33
N ALA A 70 -6.16 -11.83 4.62
CA ALA A 70 -5.39 -10.59 4.51
C ALA A 70 -6.20 -9.48 3.83
N LEU A 71 -6.94 -9.81 2.76
CA LEU A 71 -7.84 -8.87 2.07
C LEU A 71 -9.01 -8.43 2.97
N GLU A 72 -9.61 -9.36 3.72
CA GLU A 72 -10.68 -9.04 4.68
C GLU A 72 -10.20 -8.07 5.75
N ILE A 73 -8.97 -8.25 6.29
CA ILE A 73 -8.41 -7.35 7.31
C ILE A 73 -8.16 -5.96 6.71
N LEU A 74 -7.62 -5.88 5.47
CA LEU A 74 -7.44 -4.60 4.77
C LEU A 74 -8.77 -3.89 4.53
N ALA A 75 -9.79 -4.62 4.09
CA ALA A 75 -11.11 -4.08 3.77
C ALA A 75 -11.94 -3.70 5.00
N ALA A 76 -11.65 -4.27 6.17
CA ALA A 76 -12.34 -3.96 7.41
C ALA A 76 -11.98 -2.58 7.99
N ASP A 77 -10.90 -1.98 7.52
CA ASP A 77 -10.48 -0.64 7.91
C ASP A 77 -11.14 0.42 7.03
N GLU A 78 -11.88 1.35 7.64
CA GLU A 78 -12.60 2.41 6.93
C GLU A 78 -11.71 3.38 6.14
N HIS A 79 -10.41 3.43 6.46
CA HIS A 79 -9.40 4.22 5.75
C HIS A 79 -8.91 3.53 4.48
N ASN A 80 -9.35 2.30 4.21
CA ASN A 80 -8.98 1.52 3.04
C ASN A 80 -10.21 1.17 2.19
N GLN A 81 -10.04 1.18 0.88
CA GLN A 81 -11.06 0.76 -0.08
C GLN A 81 -10.41 -0.16 -1.10
N LEU A 82 -10.69 -1.46 -1.06
CA LEU A 82 -10.24 -2.38 -2.11
C LEU A 82 -10.94 -2.03 -3.42
N VAL A 83 -10.15 -1.71 -4.45
CA VAL A 83 -10.66 -1.30 -5.76
C VAL A 83 -10.70 -2.47 -6.73
N LYS A 84 -9.60 -3.23 -6.78
CA LYS A 84 -9.47 -4.43 -7.62
C LYS A 84 -8.56 -5.44 -6.95
N VAL A 85 -8.86 -6.72 -7.16
CA VAL A 85 -8.02 -7.86 -6.80
C VAL A 85 -7.83 -8.69 -8.07
N SER A 86 -6.60 -9.14 -8.33
CA SER A 86 -6.31 -10.02 -9.46
C SER A 86 -6.76 -11.46 -9.20
N ASP A 87 -6.78 -12.27 -10.23
CA ASP A 87 -6.74 -13.72 -10.05
C ASP A 87 -5.43 -14.12 -9.36
N TYR A 88 -5.47 -15.22 -8.61
CA TYR A 88 -4.28 -15.78 -7.99
C TYR A 88 -3.57 -16.72 -8.99
N ILE A 89 -2.24 -16.60 -9.04
CA ILE A 89 -1.38 -17.45 -9.87
C ILE A 89 -0.47 -18.32 -9.00
N VAL A 90 -0.23 -19.56 -9.43
CA VAL A 90 0.70 -20.48 -8.77
C VAL A 90 2.08 -20.28 -9.39
N THR A 91 3.10 -20.14 -8.56
CA THR A 91 4.49 -19.94 -9.04
C THR A 91 5.49 -20.73 -8.19
N GLU A 92 6.56 -21.21 -8.82
CA GLU A 92 7.67 -21.84 -8.12
C GLU A 92 8.38 -20.85 -7.20
N PRO A 93 8.92 -21.34 -6.06
CA PRO A 93 9.67 -20.51 -5.13
C PRO A 93 10.96 -19.98 -5.73
N VAL A 94 11.27 -18.72 -5.45
CA VAL A 94 12.55 -18.10 -5.83
C VAL A 94 13.54 -18.22 -4.66
N GLY A 95 14.84 -18.51 -4.93
CA GLY A 95 15.90 -18.43 -3.93
C GLY A 95 16.50 -19.76 -3.46
N GLY A 96 16.17 -20.89 -4.11
CA GLY A 96 16.87 -22.18 -3.90
C GLY A 96 16.62 -22.88 -2.56
N VAL A 97 15.65 -22.41 -1.78
CA VAL A 97 15.15 -23.10 -0.58
C VAL A 97 14.03 -24.06 -1.02
N GLU A 98 14.15 -25.33 -0.66
CA GLU A 98 13.10 -26.32 -0.93
C GLU A 98 11.84 -25.97 -0.10
N GLN A 99 10.75 -25.63 -0.79
CA GLN A 99 9.49 -25.21 -0.21
C GLN A 99 8.36 -25.36 -1.23
N ASP A 100 7.13 -25.33 -0.77
CA ASP A 100 5.95 -25.41 -1.63
C ASP A 100 5.83 -24.17 -2.54
N ASP A 101 5.12 -24.37 -3.68
CA ASP A 101 4.78 -23.29 -4.61
C ASP A 101 4.00 -22.18 -3.91
N PHE A 102 4.24 -20.96 -4.36
CA PHE A 102 3.48 -19.80 -3.91
C PHE A 102 2.17 -19.64 -4.67
N LEU A 103 1.17 -19.17 -3.97
CA LEU A 103 -0.02 -18.55 -4.54
C LEU A 103 0.18 -17.03 -4.44
N ASN A 104 0.27 -16.33 -5.58
CA ASN A 104 0.54 -14.91 -5.66
C ASN A 104 -0.63 -14.16 -6.31
N GLY A 105 -0.82 -12.92 -5.90
CA GLY A 105 -1.81 -12.02 -6.45
C GLY A 105 -1.41 -10.56 -6.29
N ALA A 106 -2.21 -9.67 -6.84
CA ALA A 106 -2.04 -8.23 -6.72
C ALA A 106 -3.35 -7.55 -6.32
N VAL A 107 -3.23 -6.42 -5.63
CA VAL A 107 -4.35 -5.60 -5.16
C VAL A 107 -4.14 -4.16 -5.54
N VAL A 108 -5.17 -3.51 -6.05
CA VAL A 108 -5.26 -2.04 -6.12
C VAL A 108 -6.21 -1.58 -5.04
N MET A 109 -5.74 -0.71 -4.18
CA MET A 109 -6.46 -0.17 -3.03
C MET A 109 -6.37 1.36 -3.03
N GLN A 110 -7.43 2.04 -2.60
CA GLN A 110 -7.37 3.43 -2.17
C GLN A 110 -7.24 3.48 -0.64
N THR A 111 -6.43 4.43 -0.14
CA THR A 111 -6.17 4.56 1.28
C THR A 111 -5.98 6.02 1.70
N LEU A 112 -6.29 6.32 2.97
CA LEU A 112 -5.95 7.60 3.62
C LEU A 112 -4.62 7.53 4.38
N TYR A 113 -3.99 6.36 4.42
CA TYR A 113 -2.73 6.14 5.12
C TYR A 113 -1.53 6.57 4.28
N THR A 114 -0.49 7.08 4.95
CA THR A 114 0.84 7.32 4.36
C THR A 114 1.53 5.98 4.05
N PRO A 115 2.59 5.97 3.23
CA PRO A 115 3.36 4.76 2.95
C PRO A 115 3.84 4.02 4.22
N GLN A 116 4.34 4.77 5.21
CA GLN A 116 4.80 4.17 6.48
C GLN A 116 3.63 3.56 7.27
N GLN A 117 2.47 4.20 7.32
CA GLN A 117 1.29 3.65 8.01
C GLN A 117 0.77 2.37 7.33
N ILE A 118 0.85 2.29 5.98
CA ILE A 118 0.54 1.04 5.26
C ILE A 118 1.53 -0.06 5.63
N LEU A 119 2.82 0.24 5.70
CA LEU A 119 3.83 -0.73 6.13
C LEU A 119 3.55 -1.24 7.55
N ASP A 120 3.19 -0.35 8.47
CA ASP A 120 2.81 -0.72 9.84
C ASP A 120 1.56 -1.62 9.84
N GLN A 121 0.56 -1.31 9.02
CA GLN A 121 -0.67 -2.10 8.87
C GLN A 121 -0.36 -3.51 8.32
N ILE A 122 0.51 -3.61 7.31
CA ILE A 122 1.00 -4.88 6.78
C ILE A 122 1.64 -5.71 7.87
N GLY A 123 2.51 -5.12 8.69
CA GLY A 123 3.14 -5.81 9.83
C GLY A 123 2.14 -6.36 10.83
N VAL A 124 1.01 -5.67 11.06
CA VAL A 124 -0.08 -6.16 11.91
C VAL A 124 -0.81 -7.34 11.26
N ILE A 125 -1.07 -7.29 9.95
CA ILE A 125 -1.71 -8.36 9.19
C ILE A 125 -0.85 -9.63 9.22
N GLU A 126 0.43 -9.50 8.87
CA GLU A 126 1.38 -10.60 8.88
C GLU A 126 1.47 -11.27 10.25
N LYS A 127 1.51 -10.48 11.31
CA LYS A 127 1.53 -11.00 12.69
C LYS A 127 0.21 -11.71 13.07
N LYS A 128 -0.94 -11.20 12.63
CA LYS A 128 -2.25 -11.84 12.88
C LYS A 128 -2.40 -13.18 12.17
N LEU A 129 -1.74 -13.35 11.02
CA LEU A 129 -1.75 -14.57 10.22
C LEU A 129 -0.53 -15.46 10.51
N ASP A 130 0.03 -15.34 11.72
CA ASP A 130 1.12 -16.18 12.25
C ASP A 130 2.36 -16.25 11.34
N ARG A 131 2.67 -15.15 10.62
CA ARG A 131 3.92 -15.07 9.87
C ARG A 131 5.11 -15.07 10.82
N VAL A 132 5.89 -16.15 10.81
CA VAL A 132 7.14 -16.27 11.55
C VAL A 132 8.31 -16.21 10.54
N ARG A 133 9.17 -15.20 10.66
CA ARG A 133 10.40 -15.08 9.85
C ARG A 133 11.47 -15.99 10.46
N THR A 134 11.59 -17.23 9.97
CA THR A 134 12.61 -18.19 10.44
C THR A 134 13.86 -18.19 9.58
N ILE A 135 13.73 -18.06 8.26
CA ILE A 135 14.81 -18.14 7.28
C ILE A 135 14.59 -17.06 6.21
N HIS A 136 15.67 -16.44 5.74
CA HIS A 136 15.61 -15.52 4.60
C HIS A 136 15.12 -16.27 3.34
N TRP A 137 14.08 -15.78 2.67
CA TRP A 137 13.35 -16.45 1.57
C TRP A 137 12.69 -17.79 1.94
N GLY A 138 12.46 -18.02 3.21
CA GLY A 138 11.75 -19.22 3.69
C GLY A 138 10.23 -19.18 3.44
N PRO A 139 9.57 -20.28 3.73
CA PRO A 139 8.11 -20.39 3.60
C PRO A 139 7.39 -19.43 4.54
N ARG A 140 6.21 -18.93 4.09
CA ARG A 140 5.42 -17.94 4.83
C ARG A 140 3.93 -18.12 4.62
N THR A 141 3.17 -17.92 5.70
CA THR A 141 1.70 -17.94 5.66
C THR A 141 1.15 -16.81 4.81
N ILE A 142 1.73 -15.62 4.93
CA ILE A 142 1.37 -14.43 4.16
C ILE A 142 2.59 -13.55 3.92
N ASP A 143 2.66 -12.93 2.77
CA ASP A 143 3.60 -11.90 2.38
C ASP A 143 2.82 -10.77 1.72
N VAL A 144 3.00 -9.54 2.17
CA VAL A 144 2.36 -8.37 1.56
C VAL A 144 3.43 -7.33 1.31
N ASP A 145 3.61 -6.97 0.05
CA ASP A 145 4.60 -5.98 -0.39
C ASP A 145 3.90 -4.73 -0.96
N ILE A 146 4.37 -3.53 -0.59
CA ILE A 146 3.95 -2.29 -1.24
C ILE A 146 4.71 -2.17 -2.56
N LEU A 147 4.00 -2.29 -3.69
CA LEU A 147 4.60 -2.22 -5.02
C LEU A 147 4.72 -0.78 -5.52
N LEU A 148 3.61 -0.04 -5.45
CA LEU A 148 3.49 1.35 -5.88
C LEU A 148 2.59 2.12 -4.92
N TYR A 149 2.87 3.41 -4.74
CA TYR A 149 2.03 4.34 -3.99
C TYR A 149 1.93 5.65 -4.79
N ASP A 150 0.76 5.91 -5.37
CA ASP A 150 0.56 6.96 -6.39
C ASP A 150 1.69 6.98 -7.44
N GLU A 151 2.36 8.11 -7.62
CA GLU A 151 3.57 8.26 -8.43
C GLU A 151 4.80 8.57 -7.56
N GLU A 152 4.70 8.31 -6.25
CA GLU A 152 5.74 8.65 -5.29
C GLU A 152 6.94 7.72 -5.39
N VAL A 153 8.10 8.28 -5.12
CA VAL A 153 9.35 7.56 -4.90
C VAL A 153 9.77 7.79 -3.45
N VAL A 154 9.75 6.72 -2.67
CA VAL A 154 10.11 6.72 -1.24
C VAL A 154 11.38 5.92 -1.05
N VAL A 155 12.36 6.48 -0.35
CA VAL A 155 13.60 5.80 0.02
C VAL A 155 13.88 6.09 1.49
N GLU A 156 13.45 5.17 2.34
CA GLU A 156 13.63 5.23 3.80
C GLU A 156 14.37 3.97 4.27
N GLU A 157 14.80 3.95 5.52
CA GLU A 157 15.58 2.84 6.07
C GLU A 157 14.87 1.47 5.95
N ASN A 158 13.56 1.47 6.12
CA ASN A 158 12.72 0.25 6.14
C ASN A 158 11.68 0.20 5.03
N LEU A 159 11.65 1.18 4.10
CA LEU A 159 10.64 1.29 3.05
C LEU A 159 11.21 1.88 1.77
N THR A 160 11.09 1.13 0.69
CA THR A 160 11.44 1.61 -0.66
C THR A 160 10.25 1.42 -1.59
N ILE A 161 9.77 2.51 -2.20
CA ILE A 161 8.69 2.52 -3.20
C ILE A 161 9.19 3.30 -4.42
N PRO A 162 9.03 2.77 -5.63
CA PRO A 162 8.52 1.44 -6.01
C PRO A 162 9.31 0.29 -5.40
N HIS A 163 8.65 -0.86 -5.23
CA HIS A 163 9.34 -2.05 -4.73
C HIS A 163 10.56 -2.39 -5.62
N PRO A 164 11.78 -2.50 -5.06
CA PRO A 164 13.02 -2.56 -5.84
C PRO A 164 13.06 -3.68 -6.89
N GLU A 165 12.51 -4.83 -6.55
CA GLU A 165 12.58 -6.03 -7.37
C GLU A 165 11.35 -6.23 -8.28
N MET A 166 10.33 -5.36 -8.21
CA MET A 166 9.06 -5.63 -8.91
C MET A 166 9.22 -5.76 -10.41
N CYS A 167 10.14 -4.97 -11.01
CA CYS A 167 10.36 -4.98 -12.45
C CYS A 167 10.98 -6.27 -12.98
N ASN A 168 11.61 -7.09 -12.11
CA ASN A 168 12.31 -8.32 -12.44
C ASN A 168 11.50 -9.58 -12.08
N ARG A 169 10.29 -9.42 -11.54
CA ARG A 169 9.49 -10.53 -10.99
C ARG A 169 8.19 -10.70 -11.76
N ARG A 170 8.13 -11.73 -12.61
CA ARG A 170 6.91 -12.06 -13.36
C ARG A 170 5.72 -12.28 -12.42
N PHE A 171 5.92 -13.01 -11.32
CA PHE A 171 4.86 -13.31 -10.36
C PHE A 171 4.27 -12.09 -9.63
N VAL A 172 4.94 -10.92 -9.74
CA VAL A 172 4.44 -9.61 -9.29
C VAL A 172 3.75 -8.89 -10.44
N LEU A 173 4.41 -8.82 -11.62
CA LEU A 173 3.91 -8.04 -12.76
C LEU A 173 2.69 -8.67 -13.41
N GLU A 174 2.62 -9.99 -13.52
CA GLU A 174 1.53 -10.69 -14.21
C GLU A 174 0.17 -10.47 -13.51
N PRO A 175 0.00 -10.69 -12.19
CA PRO A 175 -1.26 -10.36 -11.53
C PRO A 175 -1.53 -8.86 -11.48
N LEU A 176 -0.50 -8.02 -11.38
CA LEU A 176 -0.69 -6.58 -11.40
C LEU A 176 -1.15 -6.06 -12.78
N ASP A 177 -0.67 -6.66 -13.86
CA ASP A 177 -1.09 -6.32 -15.24
C ASP A 177 -2.58 -6.59 -15.47
N GLN A 178 -3.15 -7.65 -14.88
CA GLN A 178 -4.60 -7.95 -14.97
C GLN A 178 -5.47 -6.79 -14.47
N ILE A 179 -5.03 -6.07 -13.47
CA ILE A 179 -5.86 -5.08 -12.75
C ILE A 179 -5.42 -3.63 -12.96
N ALA A 180 -4.14 -3.41 -13.32
CA ALA A 180 -3.55 -2.09 -13.49
C ALA A 180 -2.53 -1.99 -14.64
N PRO A 181 -2.83 -2.49 -15.87
CA PRO A 181 -1.86 -2.58 -16.98
C PRO A 181 -1.25 -1.23 -17.37
N TYR A 182 -2.01 -0.16 -17.26
CA TYR A 182 -1.59 1.20 -17.65
C TYR A 182 -0.98 2.02 -16.53
N ARG A 183 -0.85 1.45 -15.33
CA ARG A 183 -0.16 2.15 -14.24
C ARG A 183 1.31 2.31 -14.60
N VAL A 184 1.83 3.53 -14.45
CA VAL A 184 3.22 3.86 -14.80
C VAL A 184 4.11 3.69 -13.59
N HIS A 185 5.24 3.03 -13.77
CA HIS A 185 6.30 2.94 -12.78
C HIS A 185 7.09 4.26 -12.75
N PRO A 186 7.12 5.02 -11.64
CA PRO A 186 7.60 6.41 -11.62
C PRO A 186 9.08 6.57 -11.94
N ILE A 187 9.92 5.55 -11.72
CA ILE A 187 11.36 5.65 -11.99
C ILE A 187 11.68 5.32 -13.44
N CYS A 188 11.16 4.21 -13.99
CA CYS A 188 11.51 3.80 -15.35
C CYS A 188 10.53 4.31 -16.42
N SER A 189 9.45 5.02 -16.01
CA SER A 189 8.45 5.62 -16.90
C SER A 189 7.82 4.63 -17.89
N LYS A 190 7.74 3.35 -17.51
CA LYS A 190 7.07 2.28 -18.25
C LYS A 190 5.79 1.88 -17.56
N THR A 191 4.80 1.48 -18.33
CA THR A 191 3.58 0.88 -17.80
C THR A 191 3.85 -0.53 -17.26
N ILE A 192 2.97 -1.03 -16.38
CA ILE A 192 3.07 -2.39 -15.87
C ILE A 192 3.06 -3.40 -17.01
N HIS A 193 2.21 -3.18 -18.02
CA HIS A 193 2.15 -4.02 -19.22
C HIS A 193 3.49 -4.03 -19.98
N GLU A 194 4.10 -2.88 -20.21
CA GLU A 194 5.42 -2.80 -20.88
C GLU A 194 6.52 -3.47 -20.07
N LEU A 195 6.47 -3.39 -18.74
CA LEU A 195 7.41 -4.08 -17.84
C LEU A 195 7.25 -5.60 -17.96
N LEU A 196 6.00 -6.10 -17.92
CA LEU A 196 5.71 -7.51 -18.08
C LEU A 196 6.19 -8.05 -19.42
N MET A 197 5.88 -7.35 -20.53
CA MET A 197 6.31 -7.75 -21.88
C MET A 197 7.84 -7.73 -22.05
N ALA A 198 8.56 -6.89 -21.30
CA ALA A 198 10.02 -6.84 -21.33
C ALA A 198 10.68 -8.07 -20.66
N LEU A 199 9.98 -8.80 -19.80
CA LEU A 199 10.49 -10.06 -19.20
C LEU A 199 10.44 -11.25 -20.18
N ASP A 200 9.71 -11.12 -21.29
CA ASP A 200 9.58 -12.17 -22.32
C ASP A 200 10.64 -12.07 -23.43
N GLN A 201 11.51 -11.06 -23.39
CA GLN A 201 12.56 -10.81 -24.36
C GLN A 201 13.94 -11.28 -23.85
#